data_505a2aea70d309dffbf8c83d7ea429fb
#
_entry.id   505a2aea70d309dffbf8c83d7ea429fb
#
_cell.length_a   1.000
_cell.length_b   1.000
_cell.length_c   1.000
_cell.angle_alpha   90.00
_cell.angle_beta   90.00
_cell.angle_gamma   90.00
#
_symmetry.space_group_name_H-M   'P 1'
#
loop_
_entity.id
_entity.type
_entity.pdbx_description
1 polymer ?
#
loop_
_entity_poly.entity_id
_entity_poly.type
_entity_poly.pdbx_seq_one_letter_code
_entity_poly.pdbx_strand_id
1 'polypeptide(L)'
;MSKFEKWEEFEKSLNITPEQEKEIKIEMEIIQATINARKNNKLSQDELSKKAGLKQSALARVEKGLHSPSISTLIKILTPLGYTLKVVPINNNKVISNPNRRKINKDKK
;
A
#
# COMPACT_ATOMS: atom_id res chain seq x y z
N MET A 1 -22.07 -18.47 -4.49
CA MET A 1 -22.90 -17.33 -4.49
C MET A 1 -22.89 -16.57 -3.17
N SER A 2 -22.87 -15.24 -3.24
CA SER A 2 -22.81 -14.44 -2.06
C SER A 2 -24.15 -14.35 -1.34
N LYS A 3 -24.13 -14.38 -0.02
CA LYS A 3 -25.30 -14.12 0.80
C LYS A 3 -25.70 -12.66 0.80
N PHE A 4 -24.84 -11.78 0.35
CA PHE A 4 -25.04 -10.35 0.49
C PHE A 4 -25.18 -9.73 -0.88
N GLU A 5 -26.12 -8.83 -1.00
CA GLU A 5 -26.35 -8.14 -2.26
C GLU A 5 -25.54 -6.87 -2.37
N LYS A 6 -25.13 -6.32 -1.23
CA LYS A 6 -24.41 -5.06 -1.21
C LYS A 6 -23.16 -5.19 -0.37
N TRP A 7 -22.17 -4.42 -0.76
CA TRP A 7 -20.92 -4.39 -0.01
C TRP A 7 -21.13 -3.96 1.44
N GLU A 8 -22.04 -3.02 1.65
CA GLU A 8 -22.32 -2.53 3.01
C GLU A 8 -22.80 -3.62 3.94
N GLU A 9 -23.64 -4.51 3.41
CA GLU A 9 -24.12 -5.64 4.21
C GLU A 9 -22.99 -6.58 4.57
N PHE A 10 -22.12 -6.84 3.60
CA PHE A 10 -20.99 -7.70 3.82
C PHE A 10 -20.06 -7.11 4.89
N GLU A 11 -19.79 -5.82 4.79
CA GLU A 11 -18.94 -5.16 5.76
C GLU A 11 -19.50 -5.25 7.17
N LYS A 12 -20.81 -5.07 7.32
CA LYS A 12 -21.42 -5.17 8.63
C LYS A 12 -21.27 -6.58 9.20
N SER A 13 -21.38 -7.59 8.34
CA SER A 13 -21.26 -8.96 8.80
C SER A 13 -19.87 -9.29 9.32
N LEU A 14 -18.87 -8.52 8.92
CA LEU A 14 -17.49 -8.75 9.35
C LEU A 14 -17.19 -8.14 10.71
N ASN A 15 -18.12 -7.33 11.25
CA ASN A 15 -17.92 -6.67 12.54
C ASN A 15 -16.66 -5.83 12.58
N ILE A 16 -16.40 -5.13 11.49
CA ILE A 16 -15.20 -4.29 11.38
C ILE A 16 -15.46 -2.95 12.06
N THR A 17 -14.56 -2.56 12.96
CA THR A 17 -14.65 -1.26 13.61
C THR A 17 -14.17 -0.16 12.67
N PRO A 18 -14.54 1.11 12.94
CA PRO A 18 -14.01 2.21 12.12
C PRO A 18 -12.48 2.27 12.12
N GLU A 19 -11.86 1.94 13.25
CA GLU A 19 -10.40 1.93 13.32
C GLU A 19 -9.81 0.85 12.43
N GLN A 20 -10.43 -0.33 12.45
CA GLN A 20 -9.97 -1.43 11.60
C GLN A 20 -10.17 -1.09 10.14
N GLU A 21 -11.26 -0.42 9.81
CA GLU A 21 -11.52 -0.02 8.44
C GLU A 21 -10.45 0.91 7.93
N LYS A 22 -10.02 1.86 8.77
CA LYS A 22 -8.93 2.75 8.40
C LYS A 22 -7.63 2.00 8.16
N GLU A 23 -7.34 1.04 9.04
CA GLU A 23 -6.11 0.26 8.90
C GLU A 23 -6.10 -0.52 7.60
N ILE A 24 -7.23 -1.15 7.29
CA ILE A 24 -7.33 -1.92 6.05
C ILE A 24 -7.14 -1.02 4.84
N LYS A 25 -7.74 0.15 4.89
CA LYS A 25 -7.63 1.09 3.79
C LYS A 25 -6.19 1.51 3.55
N ILE A 26 -5.47 1.83 4.63
CA ILE A 26 -4.07 2.23 4.52
C ILE A 26 -3.24 1.08 3.97
N GLU A 27 -3.47 -0.14 4.48
CA GLU A 27 -2.75 -1.31 3.96
C GLU A 27 -2.97 -1.49 2.47
N MET A 28 -4.22 -1.37 2.03
CA MET A 28 -4.51 -1.54 0.61
C MET A 28 -3.85 -0.47 -0.23
N GLU A 29 -3.78 0.76 0.30
CA GLU A 29 -3.08 1.83 -0.40
C GLU A 29 -1.60 1.53 -0.55
N ILE A 30 -0.98 1.00 0.50
CA ILE A 30 0.43 0.64 0.46
C ILE A 30 0.66 -0.47 -0.57
N ILE A 31 -0.19 -1.49 -0.53
CA ILE A 31 -0.06 -2.60 -1.46
C ILE A 31 -0.22 -2.13 -2.90
N GLN A 32 -1.22 -1.29 -3.15
CA GLN A 32 -1.45 -0.79 -4.50
C GLN A 32 -0.29 0.06 -4.98
N ALA A 33 0.27 0.89 -4.08
CA ALA A 33 1.43 1.70 -4.43
C ALA A 33 2.62 0.81 -4.78
N THR A 34 2.78 -0.30 -4.06
CA THR A 34 3.84 -1.24 -4.33
C THR A 34 3.69 -1.89 -5.70
N ILE A 35 2.46 -2.29 -6.03
CA ILE A 35 2.18 -2.88 -7.34
C ILE A 35 2.46 -1.86 -8.45
N ASN A 36 2.02 -0.63 -8.25
CA ASN A 36 2.24 0.42 -9.24
C ASN A 36 3.72 0.70 -9.44
N ALA A 37 4.48 0.72 -8.35
CA ALA A 37 5.93 0.93 -8.44
C ALA A 37 6.59 -0.18 -9.25
N ARG A 38 6.16 -1.42 -9.03
CA ARG A 38 6.70 -2.55 -9.79
C ARG A 38 6.40 -2.38 -11.28
N LYS A 39 5.13 -2.08 -11.59
CA LYS A 39 4.72 -1.94 -12.99
C LYS A 39 5.39 -0.76 -13.66
N ASN A 40 5.59 0.33 -12.92
CA ASN A 40 6.29 1.49 -13.48
C ASN A 40 7.73 1.16 -13.84
N ASN A 41 8.31 0.19 -13.13
CA ASN A 41 9.65 -0.28 -13.44
C ASN A 41 9.65 -1.41 -14.46
N LYS A 42 8.46 -1.77 -14.96
CA LYS A 42 8.30 -2.78 -16.00
C LYS A 42 8.86 -4.14 -15.60
N LEU A 43 8.68 -4.48 -14.32
CA LEU A 43 9.14 -5.75 -13.79
C LEU A 43 7.96 -6.69 -13.55
N SER A 44 8.15 -7.95 -13.84
CA SER A 44 7.20 -8.98 -13.45
C SER A 44 7.35 -9.28 -11.97
N GLN A 45 6.39 -10.01 -11.42
CA GLN A 45 6.50 -10.45 -10.03
C GLN A 45 7.75 -11.31 -9.84
N ASP A 46 8.03 -12.17 -10.81
CA ASP A 46 9.21 -13.04 -10.71
C ASP A 46 10.50 -12.23 -10.70
N GLU A 47 10.59 -11.25 -11.59
CA GLU A 47 11.78 -10.43 -11.66
C GLU A 47 11.98 -9.61 -10.38
N LEU A 48 10.91 -9.03 -9.87
CA LEU A 48 11.03 -8.27 -8.64
C LEU A 48 11.36 -9.16 -7.45
N SER A 49 10.76 -10.33 -7.37
CA SER A 49 11.03 -11.22 -6.25
C SER A 49 12.51 -11.59 -6.18
N LYS A 50 13.11 -11.81 -7.32
CA LYS A 50 14.55 -12.11 -7.36
C LYS A 50 15.37 -10.94 -6.87
N LYS A 51 15.03 -9.73 -7.31
CA LYS A 51 15.77 -8.54 -6.87
C LYS A 51 15.58 -8.29 -5.38
N ALA A 52 14.40 -8.61 -4.86
CA ALA A 52 14.08 -8.36 -3.46
C ALA A 52 14.53 -9.46 -2.52
N GLY A 53 15.01 -10.58 -3.07
CA GLY A 53 15.40 -11.71 -2.24
C GLY A 53 14.22 -12.43 -1.63
N LEU A 54 13.10 -12.47 -2.35
CA LEU A 54 11.87 -13.12 -1.90
C LEU A 54 11.49 -14.21 -2.87
N LYS A 55 10.66 -15.14 -2.39
CA LYS A 55 10.03 -16.08 -3.30
C LYS A 55 8.94 -15.37 -4.08
N GLN A 56 8.76 -15.76 -5.34
CA GLN A 56 7.72 -15.16 -6.16
C GLN A 56 6.35 -15.37 -5.54
N SER A 57 6.13 -16.54 -4.92
CA SER A 57 4.85 -16.79 -4.25
C SER A 57 4.62 -15.85 -3.08
N ALA A 58 5.69 -15.48 -2.37
CA ALA A 58 5.55 -14.55 -1.25
C ALA A 58 5.15 -13.16 -1.76
N LEU A 59 5.78 -12.71 -2.83
CA LEU A 59 5.43 -11.42 -3.42
C LEU A 59 3.99 -11.43 -3.93
N ALA A 60 3.59 -12.52 -4.57
CA ALA A 60 2.24 -12.64 -5.09
C ALA A 60 1.21 -12.54 -3.96
N ARG A 61 1.49 -13.13 -2.80
CA ARG A 61 0.57 -13.07 -1.68
C ARG A 61 0.46 -11.66 -1.12
N VAL A 62 1.59 -10.94 -1.09
CA VAL A 62 1.55 -9.55 -0.67
C VAL A 62 0.65 -8.74 -1.61
N GLU A 63 0.86 -8.91 -2.91
CA GLU A 63 0.10 -8.12 -3.89
C GLU A 63 -1.38 -8.47 -3.89
N LYS A 64 -1.73 -9.67 -3.49
CA LYS A 64 -3.14 -10.05 -3.40
C LYS A 64 -3.79 -9.59 -2.10
N GLY A 65 -3.00 -9.08 -1.16
CA GLY A 65 -3.54 -8.62 0.11
C GLY A 65 -3.98 -9.75 1.00
N LEU A 66 -3.38 -10.94 0.87
CA LEU A 66 -3.79 -12.09 1.66
C LEU A 66 -3.37 -11.98 3.12
N HIS A 67 -2.31 -11.22 3.39
CA HIS A 67 -1.93 -10.92 4.76
C HIS A 67 -1.05 -9.68 4.75
N SER A 68 -0.93 -9.06 5.91
CA SER A 68 -0.17 -7.81 6.04
C SER A 68 1.32 -8.10 5.93
N PRO A 69 2.02 -7.44 5.01
CA PRO A 69 3.47 -7.61 4.95
C PRO A 69 4.14 -6.86 6.11
N SER A 70 5.27 -7.38 6.54
CA SER A 70 6.06 -6.67 7.54
C SER A 70 6.74 -5.47 6.88
N ILE A 71 7.17 -4.54 7.73
CA ILE A 71 7.93 -3.39 7.24
C ILE A 71 9.19 -3.85 6.54
N SER A 72 9.85 -4.86 7.10
CA SER A 72 11.05 -5.41 6.50
C SER A 72 10.78 -5.92 5.08
N THR A 73 9.68 -6.64 4.91
CA THR A 73 9.30 -7.15 3.59
C THR A 73 9.04 -6.01 2.61
N LEU A 74 8.33 -4.97 3.07
CA LEU A 74 8.05 -3.83 2.20
C LEU A 74 9.32 -3.12 1.78
N ILE A 75 10.27 -2.97 2.70
CA ILE A 75 11.54 -2.33 2.36
C ILE A 75 12.28 -3.15 1.32
N LYS A 76 12.29 -4.48 1.48
CA LYS A 76 12.94 -5.36 0.51
C LYS A 76 12.34 -5.23 -0.88
N ILE A 77 11.02 -5.05 -0.95
CA ILE A 77 10.33 -4.92 -2.22
C ILE A 77 10.60 -3.55 -2.84
N LEU A 78 10.53 -2.50 -2.03
CA LEU A 78 10.58 -1.14 -2.54
C LEU A 78 11.97 -0.68 -2.90
N THR A 79 12.98 -1.12 -2.16
CA THR A 79 14.35 -0.66 -2.37
C THR A 79 14.83 -0.89 -3.80
N PRO A 80 14.70 -2.09 -4.39
CA PRO A 80 15.14 -2.27 -5.78
C PRO A 80 14.35 -1.47 -6.78
N LEU A 81 13.16 -0.99 -6.38
CA LEU A 81 12.35 -0.16 -7.27
C LEU A 81 12.68 1.33 -7.16
N GLY A 82 13.52 1.70 -6.20
CA GLY A 82 13.86 3.09 -5.98
C GLY A 82 12.87 3.83 -5.11
N TYR A 83 12.11 3.10 -4.32
CA TYR A 83 11.09 3.69 -3.43
C TYR A 83 11.43 3.41 -1.98
N THR A 84 10.79 4.15 -1.10
CA THR A 84 10.97 3.96 0.34
C THR A 84 9.65 4.20 1.05
N LEU A 85 9.62 3.84 2.33
CA LEU A 85 8.49 4.14 3.18
C LEU A 85 8.78 5.36 4.02
N LYS A 86 7.78 6.16 4.26
CA LYS A 86 7.90 7.33 5.12
C LYS A 86 6.67 7.44 6.00
N VAL A 87 6.85 8.02 7.16
CA VAL A 87 5.75 8.37 8.05
C VAL A 87 5.42 9.82 7.80
N VAL A 88 4.16 10.09 7.49
CA VAL A 88 3.72 11.44 7.18
C VAL A 88 2.51 11.78 8.03
N PRO A 89 2.25 13.06 8.28
CA PRO A 89 1.05 13.44 9.02
C PRO A 89 -0.20 13.11 8.22
N ILE A 90 -1.27 12.88 8.93
CA ILE A 90 -2.57 12.73 8.27
C ILE A 90 -2.96 14.08 7.70
N ASN A 91 -3.31 14.06 6.41
CA ASN A 91 -3.74 15.28 5.74
C ASN A 91 -5.24 15.25 5.55
N ASN A 92 -5.94 15.95 6.38
CA ASN A 92 -7.39 15.95 6.34
C ASN A 92 -7.95 16.70 5.14
N ASN A 93 -7.12 17.48 4.52
CA ASN A 93 -7.55 18.19 3.34
C ASN A 93 -7.40 17.40 2.10
N LYS A 94 -6.89 16.58 2.10
CA LYS A 94 -6.67 15.78 1.06
C LYS A 94 -5.97 16.16 0.07
N VAL A 95 -5.65 16.36 -0.38
CA VAL A 95 -5.09 16.53 -1.19
C VAL A 95 -4.24 16.89 -1.56
N ILE A 96 -3.77 16.92 -1.71
CA ILE A 96 -2.95 17.36 -1.96
C ILE A 96 -2.11 17.21 -2.71
N SER A 97 -2.01 17.43 -3.20
CA SER A 97 -1.27 17.38 -3.93
C SER A 97 -0.06 17.60 -3.87
N ASN A 98 0.44 17.95 -3.91
CA ASN A 98 1.67 18.06 -3.89
C ASN A 98 2.20 18.55 -2.94
N PRO A 99 2.51 18.19 -2.50
CA PRO A 99 3.03 18.61 -1.43
C PRO A 99 4.28 19.23 -1.60
N ASN A 100 4.54 19.47 -2.19
CA ASN A 100 5.60 19.98 -2.18
C ASN A 100 5.65 21.17 -2.18
N ARG A 101 4.88 21.56 -2.08
CA ARG A 101 4.91 22.42 -2.07
C ARG A 101 5.10 23.00 -1.05
N ARG A 102 5.19 22.95 -0.99
CA ARG A 102 5.54 23.36 -0.21
C ARG A 102 6.02 23.63 0.46
N LYS A 103 5.99 23.86 0.31
CA LYS A 103 6.46 24.11 0.73
C LYS A 103 6.80 24.29 1.30
N ILE A 104 6.67 24.78 1.23
CA ILE A 104 7.13 25.10 1.61
C ILE A 104 7.36 25.24 2.15
N ASN A 105 7.24 25.78 2.16
CA ASN A 105 7.71 26.01 2.60
C ASN A 105 7.96 26.13 3.11
N LYS A 106 7.84 26.54 3.16
CA LYS A 106 8.31 26.82 3.49
C LYS A 106 8.73 26.87 3.97
N ASP A 107 8.54 27.27 3.87
CA ASP A 107 9.13 27.51 4.18
C ASP A 107 9.57 27.55 4.43
N LYS A 108 9.37 27.91 4.45
CA LYS A 108 9.98 28.15 4.53
C LYS A 108 10.57 28.13 4.78
N LYS A 109 10.25 28.49 4.89
CA LYS A 109 10.94 28.70 4.99
C LYS A 109 11.42 28.54 5.07
#